data_938db86076ab3a90188affbe61239fec
#
_entry.id   938db86076ab3a90188affbe61239fec
#
_cell.length_a   1.000
_cell.length_b   1.000
_cell.length_c   1.000
_cell.angle_alpha   90.00
_cell.angle_beta   90.00
_cell.angle_gamma   90.00
#
_symmetry.space_group_name_H-M   'P 1'
#
loop_
_entity.id
_entity.type
_entity.pdbx_description
1 polymer ?
#
loop_
_entity_poly.entity_id
_entity_poly.type
_entity_poly.pdbx_seq_one_letter_code
_entity_poly.pdbx_strand_id
1 'polypeptide(L)'
;MTERVLIAGSGVAAVEAVLALRHLAGRGFDIDLLAPSHALEHRPASVAAPFGLGAPPPLDLHELARRYAVGLVDGRLVRVDVEDRQASVVGGRAHHFDHLLVAVGARPVQSIPGALTFRGPADVRAVEWVLAEIARGHRRQIVVTIPPGGTWTLPAYELAIMAASQTSGMPEATVTLVTPEREPLWIFGEAAGQALRELLSERGVELRTEARVAHLTDDVLWLESGEAVKADTVLSLPYLEGPRISGLPCDEEAFIPTDAHGYVMGAPNVLAAGDATTFPVKQGGLATQQADAAAATIANALGAAVDPRPFAPVLRGLLLTGGAPLYLRAELDAQGISRATGHRRLASEASSHALWWPPGKVAGRYLAPYLSTARPVSLGTEPLVDRVPSGSKAHTAEHHAALDLALLLADEDAAAGDLPQALHALDAAAALAGGVLPVAYSERRERWLGELQSRTSATTPGVPT
;
A
#
# COMPACT_ATOMS: atom_id res chain seq x y z
N MET A 1 -2.81 2.39 35.59
CA MET A 1 -1.93 3.01 34.55
C MET A 1 -2.61 2.75 33.22
N THR A 2 -2.62 3.71 32.33
CA THR A 2 -3.16 3.55 30.96
C THR A 2 -2.24 2.63 30.19
N GLU A 3 -2.77 1.62 29.51
CA GLU A 3 -1.97 0.72 28.66
C GLU A 3 -1.41 1.47 27.48
N ARG A 4 -0.19 1.09 27.05
CA ARG A 4 0.57 1.75 26.00
C ARG A 4 0.82 0.80 24.84
N VAL A 5 0.33 1.19 23.67
CA VAL A 5 0.63 0.54 22.40
C VAL A 5 1.71 1.33 21.68
N LEU A 6 2.86 0.72 21.46
CA LEU A 6 3.94 1.30 20.67
C LEU A 6 3.87 0.72 19.24
N ILE A 7 3.73 1.58 18.24
CA ILE A 7 3.77 1.19 16.83
C ILE A 7 5.08 1.70 16.24
N ALA A 8 5.96 0.81 15.83
CA ALA A 8 7.23 1.18 15.21
C ALA A 8 7.09 1.18 13.67
N GLY A 9 7.22 2.36 13.07
CA GLY A 9 7.13 2.60 11.62
C GLY A 9 6.29 3.83 11.29
N SER A 10 6.42 4.34 10.05
CA SER A 10 5.61 5.43 9.48
C SER A 10 5.02 5.04 8.13
N GLY A 11 5.08 3.75 7.78
CA GLY A 11 4.55 3.21 6.52
C GLY A 11 3.06 2.89 6.58
N VAL A 12 2.55 2.36 5.48
CA VAL A 12 1.12 2.04 5.31
C VAL A 12 0.57 1.10 6.39
N ALA A 13 1.33 0.10 6.83
CA ALA A 13 0.92 -0.81 7.89
C ALA A 13 0.80 -0.10 9.25
N ALA A 14 1.75 0.80 9.57
CA ALA A 14 1.72 1.54 10.83
C ALA A 14 0.53 2.49 10.90
N VAL A 15 0.26 3.23 9.83
CA VAL A 15 -0.87 4.16 9.76
C VAL A 15 -2.21 3.42 9.76
N GLU A 16 -2.32 2.32 9.00
CA GLU A 16 -3.51 1.44 9.04
C GLU A 16 -3.78 0.96 10.46
N ALA A 17 -2.75 0.48 11.18
CA ALA A 17 -2.90 0.00 12.55
C ALA A 17 -3.37 1.11 13.52
N VAL A 18 -2.86 2.33 13.39
CA VAL A 18 -3.34 3.48 14.17
C VAL A 18 -4.83 3.71 13.96
N LEU A 19 -5.26 3.77 12.69
CA LEU A 19 -6.65 3.99 12.32
C LEU A 19 -7.54 2.84 12.80
N ALA A 20 -7.11 1.60 12.60
CA ALA A 20 -7.80 0.38 13.01
C ALA A 20 -7.98 0.34 14.54
N LEU A 21 -6.93 0.58 15.33
CA LEU A 21 -6.97 0.57 16.79
C LEU A 21 -7.92 1.65 17.34
N ARG A 22 -7.88 2.85 16.78
CA ARG A 22 -8.80 3.93 17.19
C ARG A 22 -10.24 3.63 16.85
N HIS A 23 -10.47 2.95 15.73
CA HIS A 23 -11.81 2.50 15.36
C HIS A 23 -12.32 1.36 16.28
N LEU A 24 -11.48 0.35 16.56
CA LEU A 24 -11.87 -0.87 17.24
C LEU A 24 -11.94 -0.71 18.78
N ALA A 25 -11.03 0.05 19.38
CA ALA A 25 -10.86 0.15 20.83
C ALA A 25 -10.93 1.59 21.38
N GLY A 26 -11.18 2.59 20.53
CA GLY A 26 -11.38 3.97 20.93
C GLY A 26 -10.12 4.63 21.51
N ARG A 27 -10.29 5.43 22.57
CA ARG A 27 -9.23 6.27 23.17
C ARG A 27 -8.86 5.90 24.61
N GLY A 28 -9.25 4.72 25.09
CA GLY A 28 -9.01 4.27 26.47
C GLY A 28 -7.55 3.88 26.78
N PHE A 29 -6.63 4.01 25.82
CA PHE A 29 -5.22 3.64 25.90
C PHE A 29 -4.36 4.61 25.09
N ASP A 30 -3.05 4.63 25.36
CA ASP A 30 -2.10 5.47 24.65
C ASP A 30 -1.54 4.77 23.43
N ILE A 31 -1.42 5.48 22.30
CA ILE A 31 -0.68 5.04 21.12
C ILE A 31 0.51 5.97 20.93
N ASP A 32 1.71 5.41 20.84
CA ASP A 32 2.91 6.09 20.41
C ASP A 32 3.37 5.54 19.05
N LEU A 33 3.57 6.41 18.07
CA LEU A 33 4.11 6.09 16.76
C LEU A 33 5.59 6.43 16.71
N LEU A 34 6.43 5.40 16.72
CA LEU A 34 7.89 5.51 16.71
C LEU A 34 8.42 5.45 15.28
N ALA A 35 8.94 6.54 14.75
CA ALA A 35 9.44 6.59 13.38
C ALA A 35 10.59 7.61 13.19
N PRO A 36 11.49 7.35 12.25
CA PRO A 36 12.56 8.30 11.90
C PRO A 36 12.07 9.47 11.02
N SER A 37 10.81 9.41 10.56
CA SER A 37 10.16 10.44 9.75
C SER A 37 8.68 10.47 10.08
N HIS A 38 8.14 11.67 10.20
CA HIS A 38 6.71 11.89 10.46
C HIS A 38 5.93 12.18 9.18
N ALA A 39 6.29 11.48 8.10
CA ALA A 39 5.58 11.54 6.82
C ALA A 39 5.39 10.14 6.25
N LEU A 40 4.17 9.85 5.79
CA LEU A 40 3.89 8.66 5.01
C LEU A 40 4.13 8.94 3.53
N GLU A 41 5.17 8.35 2.97
CA GLU A 41 5.46 8.41 1.54
C GLU A 41 4.60 7.44 0.74
N HIS A 42 4.02 7.91 -0.37
CA HIS A 42 3.26 7.08 -1.31
C HIS A 42 4.18 6.32 -2.27
N ARG A 43 5.10 5.49 -1.74
CA ARG A 43 6.06 4.71 -2.55
C ARG A 43 5.43 4.00 -3.74
N PRO A 44 4.28 3.28 -3.61
CA PRO A 44 3.68 2.60 -4.76
C PRO A 44 3.26 3.53 -5.90
N ALA A 45 2.90 4.78 -5.62
CA ALA A 45 2.52 5.76 -6.63
C ALA A 45 3.73 6.46 -7.28
N SER A 46 4.91 6.42 -6.64
CA SER A 46 6.11 7.09 -7.15
C SER A 46 6.63 6.50 -8.46
N VAL A 47 6.21 5.28 -8.82
CA VAL A 47 6.58 4.64 -10.08
C VAL A 47 6.13 5.45 -11.31
N ALA A 48 5.06 6.25 -11.18
CA ALA A 48 4.52 7.10 -12.25
C ALA A 48 5.20 8.49 -12.32
N ALA A 49 5.87 8.91 -11.26
CA ALA A 49 6.47 10.24 -11.17
C ALA A 49 7.50 10.53 -12.26
N PRO A 50 8.44 9.61 -12.63
CA PRO A 50 9.41 9.86 -13.67
C PRO A 50 8.80 10.13 -15.05
N PHE A 51 7.56 9.71 -15.26
CA PHE A 51 6.82 9.85 -16.51
C PHE A 51 5.91 11.09 -16.55
N GLY A 52 6.07 12.02 -15.59
CA GLY A 52 5.27 13.24 -15.52
C GLY A 52 3.82 13.04 -15.05
N LEU A 53 3.46 11.85 -14.58
CA LEU A 53 2.10 11.55 -14.12
C LEU A 53 1.87 11.95 -12.66
N GLY A 54 2.89 12.55 -12.03
CA GLY A 54 2.84 13.02 -10.65
C GLY A 54 2.91 11.89 -9.62
N ALA A 55 3.26 12.27 -8.41
CA ALA A 55 3.08 11.43 -7.22
C ALA A 55 2.32 12.24 -6.18
N PRO A 56 1.42 11.64 -5.41
CA PRO A 56 0.77 12.32 -4.31
C PRO A 56 1.84 12.85 -3.33
N PRO A 57 1.67 14.05 -2.74
CA PRO A 57 2.58 14.52 -1.70
C PRO A 57 2.56 13.56 -0.51
N PRO A 58 3.64 13.48 0.27
CA PRO A 58 3.64 12.71 1.51
C PRO A 58 2.53 13.19 2.45
N LEU A 59 1.91 12.26 3.17
CA LEU A 59 0.95 12.58 4.21
C LEU A 59 1.69 13.00 5.48
N ASP A 60 1.35 14.17 6.03
CA ASP A 60 1.90 14.65 7.32
C ASP A 60 1.26 13.87 8.48
N LEU A 61 2.09 13.11 9.21
CA LEU A 61 1.64 12.34 10.37
C LEU A 61 1.38 13.19 11.61
N HIS A 62 1.79 14.47 11.66
CA HIS A 62 1.41 15.37 12.76
C HIS A 62 -0.08 15.68 12.72
N GLU A 63 -0.69 15.80 11.55
CA GLU A 63 -2.13 15.99 11.42
C GLU A 63 -2.89 14.75 11.89
N LEU A 64 -2.49 13.56 11.41
CA LEU A 64 -3.05 12.29 11.86
C LEU A 64 -2.90 12.12 13.37
N ALA A 65 -1.73 12.42 13.93
CA ALA A 65 -1.44 12.28 15.36
C ALA A 65 -2.35 13.18 16.22
N ARG A 66 -2.57 14.43 15.81
CA ARG A 66 -3.50 15.33 16.49
C ARG A 66 -4.94 14.83 16.43
N ARG A 67 -5.40 14.39 15.26
CA ARG A 67 -6.77 13.91 15.04
C ARG A 67 -7.08 12.67 15.86
N TYR A 68 -6.14 11.73 15.91
CA TYR A 68 -6.32 10.42 16.53
C TYR A 68 -5.68 10.29 17.93
N ALA A 69 -5.21 11.39 18.52
CA ALA A 69 -4.54 11.42 19.83
C ALA A 69 -3.40 10.38 19.92
N VAL A 70 -2.44 10.48 19.02
CA VAL A 70 -1.25 9.63 18.91
C VAL A 70 -0.02 10.42 19.30
N GLY A 71 0.83 9.86 20.16
CA GLY A 71 2.16 10.41 20.44
C GLY A 71 3.09 10.15 19.24
N LEU A 72 3.89 11.14 18.83
CA LEU A 72 4.96 10.95 17.84
C LEU A 72 6.29 10.87 18.56
N VAL A 73 7.05 9.82 18.25
CA VAL A 73 8.36 9.55 18.86
C VAL A 73 9.40 9.43 17.77
N ASP A 74 10.41 10.30 17.82
CA ASP A 74 11.54 10.26 16.89
C ASP A 74 12.47 9.09 17.18
N GLY A 75 12.73 8.30 16.16
CA GLY A 75 13.74 7.26 16.25
C GLY A 75 13.53 6.11 15.28
N ARG A 76 14.60 5.35 15.10
CA ARG A 76 14.57 4.07 14.37
C ARG A 76 14.72 2.94 15.38
N LEU A 77 13.75 2.03 15.40
CA LEU A 77 13.81 0.82 16.23
C LEU A 77 15.01 -0.05 15.81
N VAL A 78 15.83 -0.44 16.79
CA VAL A 78 17.01 -1.28 16.56
C VAL A 78 17.06 -2.51 17.47
N ARG A 79 16.40 -2.46 18.61
CA ARG A 79 16.38 -3.56 19.59
C ARG A 79 15.03 -3.61 20.30
N VAL A 80 14.58 -4.81 20.60
CA VAL A 80 13.45 -5.08 21.50
C VAL A 80 13.94 -5.97 22.62
N ASP A 81 13.69 -5.55 23.84
CA ASP A 81 13.79 -6.37 25.04
C ASP A 81 12.38 -6.84 25.39
N VAL A 82 12.11 -8.11 25.13
CA VAL A 82 10.77 -8.68 25.28
C VAL A 82 10.42 -8.88 26.76
N GLU A 83 11.39 -9.22 27.61
CA GLU A 83 11.19 -9.46 29.04
C GLU A 83 10.89 -8.14 29.76
N ASP A 84 11.68 -7.12 29.51
CA ASP A 84 11.55 -5.80 30.12
C ASP A 84 10.53 -4.91 29.37
N ARG A 85 9.94 -5.38 28.26
CA ARG A 85 8.99 -4.64 27.40
C ARG A 85 9.55 -3.28 26.98
N GLN A 86 10.78 -3.27 26.46
CA GLN A 86 11.45 -2.06 26.03
C GLN A 86 11.86 -2.11 24.56
N ALA A 87 11.54 -1.06 23.83
CA ALA A 87 11.94 -0.83 22.44
C ALA A 87 13.03 0.25 22.41
N SER A 88 14.24 -0.11 21.99
CA SER A 88 15.38 0.81 21.90
C SER A 88 15.53 1.36 20.50
N VAL A 89 15.83 2.67 20.40
CA VAL A 89 16.09 3.36 19.15
C VAL A 89 17.59 3.62 18.95
N VAL A 90 17.96 3.98 17.73
CA VAL A 90 19.32 4.48 17.45
C VAL A 90 19.64 5.60 18.44
N GLY A 91 20.81 5.55 19.08
CA GLY A 91 21.21 6.49 20.15
C GLY A 91 20.90 6.00 21.56
N GLY A 92 20.34 4.78 21.71
CA GLY A 92 20.25 4.07 23.01
C GLY A 92 19.06 4.43 23.90
N ARG A 93 18.19 5.38 23.50
CA ARG A 93 16.96 5.67 24.24
C ARG A 93 15.98 4.51 24.11
N ALA A 94 15.35 4.11 25.22
CA ALA A 94 14.38 3.05 25.26
C ALA A 94 12.98 3.58 25.58
N HIS A 95 11.97 2.93 25.03
CA HIS A 95 10.56 3.25 25.21
C HIS A 95 9.83 2.00 25.72
N HIS A 96 9.12 2.14 26.82
CA HIS A 96 8.30 1.07 27.38
C HIS A 96 7.03 0.87 26.55
N PHE A 97 6.57 -0.37 26.43
CA PHE A 97 5.31 -0.74 25.80
C PHE A 97 4.59 -1.85 26.60
N ASP A 98 3.27 -1.86 26.57
CA ASP A 98 2.47 -3.01 26.96
C ASP A 98 2.23 -3.93 25.75
N HIS A 99 2.00 -3.32 24.59
CA HIS A 99 1.96 -3.99 23.28
C HIS A 99 2.86 -3.27 22.27
N LEU A 100 3.63 -4.03 21.50
CA LEU A 100 4.46 -3.50 20.41
C LEU A 100 3.99 -4.05 19.08
N LEU A 101 3.75 -3.15 18.11
CA LEU A 101 3.57 -3.52 16.71
C LEU A 101 4.77 -3.07 15.88
N VAL A 102 5.51 -4.01 15.31
CA VAL A 102 6.64 -3.74 14.42
C VAL A 102 6.13 -3.64 12.97
N ALA A 103 6.06 -2.42 12.44
CA ALA A 103 5.57 -2.09 11.11
C ALA A 103 6.59 -1.25 10.31
N VAL A 104 7.89 -1.55 10.50
CA VAL A 104 9.02 -0.77 9.95
C VAL A 104 9.30 -1.03 8.47
N GLY A 105 8.64 -2.02 7.87
CA GLY A 105 8.84 -2.43 6.49
C GLY A 105 10.15 -3.22 6.28
N ALA A 106 10.52 -3.42 5.01
CA ALA A 106 11.75 -4.08 4.58
C ALA A 106 12.81 -3.06 4.13
N ARG A 107 14.04 -3.49 4.08
CA ARG A 107 15.19 -2.72 3.61
C ARG A 107 15.44 -3.01 2.12
N PRO A 108 15.27 -2.04 1.22
CA PRO A 108 15.61 -2.24 -0.19
C PRO A 108 17.14 -2.20 -0.38
N VAL A 109 17.69 -3.21 -1.05
CA VAL A 109 19.10 -3.31 -1.43
C VAL A 109 19.24 -3.35 -2.94
N GLN A 110 20.38 -2.88 -3.42
CA GLN A 110 20.72 -2.99 -4.83
C GLN A 110 20.84 -4.48 -5.22
N SER A 111 20.12 -4.88 -6.24
CA SER A 111 20.04 -6.27 -6.67
C SER A 111 21.08 -6.64 -7.73
N ILE A 112 21.36 -5.72 -8.67
CA ILE A 112 22.27 -5.93 -9.79
C ILE A 112 23.29 -4.79 -9.80
N PRO A 113 24.59 -5.08 -9.55
CA PRO A 113 25.64 -4.09 -9.66
C PRO A 113 25.66 -3.44 -11.03
N GLY A 114 25.74 -2.11 -11.10
CA GLY A 114 25.71 -1.35 -12.36
C GLY A 114 24.31 -0.97 -12.85
N ALA A 115 23.25 -1.67 -12.42
CA ALA A 115 21.88 -1.31 -12.77
C ALA A 115 21.36 -0.15 -11.88
N LEU A 116 20.50 0.68 -12.45
CA LEU A 116 19.72 1.67 -11.70
C LEU A 116 18.59 0.96 -10.94
N THR A 117 18.71 0.88 -9.64
CA THR A 117 17.70 0.24 -8.79
C THR A 117 16.61 1.24 -8.43
N PHE A 118 15.37 0.97 -8.82
CA PHE A 118 14.22 1.81 -8.46
C PHE A 118 13.60 1.35 -7.14
N ARG A 119 13.81 2.13 -6.07
CA ARG A 119 13.33 1.87 -4.70
C ARG A 119 12.14 2.73 -4.30
N GLY A 120 11.82 3.75 -5.12
CA GLY A 120 10.74 4.68 -4.86
C GLY A 120 11.11 6.16 -5.11
N PRO A 121 10.57 7.10 -4.33
CA PRO A 121 10.70 8.54 -4.59
C PRO A 121 12.14 9.06 -4.74
N ALA A 122 13.09 8.46 -4.03
CA ALA A 122 14.50 8.87 -4.08
C ALA A 122 15.16 8.63 -5.45
N ASP A 123 14.64 7.67 -6.23
CA ASP A 123 15.25 7.28 -7.52
C ASP A 123 14.52 7.90 -8.73
N VAL A 124 13.44 8.67 -8.50
CA VAL A 124 12.64 9.32 -9.57
C VAL A 124 13.51 10.14 -10.50
N ARG A 125 14.36 11.02 -9.96
CA ARG A 125 15.24 11.89 -10.77
C ARG A 125 16.24 11.12 -11.62
N ALA A 126 16.70 9.96 -11.15
CA ALA A 126 17.61 9.12 -11.91
C ALA A 126 16.91 8.48 -13.12
N VAL A 127 15.65 8.07 -12.96
CA VAL A 127 14.84 7.56 -14.08
C VAL A 127 14.47 8.69 -15.05
N GLU A 128 14.09 9.87 -14.55
CA GLU A 128 13.85 11.07 -15.39
C GLU A 128 15.07 11.42 -16.24
N TRP A 129 16.28 11.34 -15.66
CA TRP A 129 17.52 11.57 -16.41
C TRP A 129 17.71 10.53 -17.52
N VAL A 130 17.45 9.24 -17.26
CA VAL A 130 17.50 8.17 -18.28
C VAL A 130 16.54 8.48 -19.42
N LEU A 131 15.29 8.82 -19.11
CA LEU A 131 14.27 9.16 -20.12
C LEU A 131 14.68 10.38 -20.96
N ALA A 132 15.31 11.39 -20.33
CA ALA A 132 15.84 12.55 -21.05
C ALA A 132 17.01 12.19 -21.97
N GLU A 133 17.89 11.26 -21.60
CA GLU A 133 18.99 10.79 -22.46
C GLU A 133 18.46 10.00 -23.68
N ILE A 134 17.39 9.25 -23.49
CA ILE A 134 16.69 8.56 -24.58
C ILE A 134 16.06 9.57 -25.54
N ALA A 135 15.37 10.57 -25.01
CA ALA A 135 14.76 11.63 -25.83
C ALA A 135 15.80 12.40 -26.67
N ARG A 136 17.07 12.49 -26.22
CA ARG A 136 18.18 13.08 -26.95
C ARG A 136 18.85 12.12 -27.95
N GLY A 137 18.44 10.84 -27.97
CA GLY A 137 19.06 9.79 -28.81
C GLY A 137 20.42 9.29 -28.31
N HIS A 138 20.81 9.64 -27.08
CA HIS A 138 22.07 9.18 -26.47
C HIS A 138 21.96 7.74 -25.93
N ARG A 139 20.75 7.29 -25.63
CA ARG A 139 20.41 5.94 -25.19
C ARG A 139 19.21 5.45 -25.99
N ARG A 140 19.13 4.14 -26.24
CA ARG A 140 18.09 3.56 -27.10
C ARG A 140 17.50 2.27 -26.54
N GLN A 141 18.27 1.53 -25.75
CA GLN A 141 17.90 0.20 -25.27
C GLN A 141 17.73 0.22 -23.76
N ILE A 142 16.47 0.21 -23.34
CA ILE A 142 16.09 0.13 -21.92
C ILE A 142 15.75 -1.31 -21.61
N VAL A 143 16.39 -1.87 -20.61
CA VAL A 143 15.97 -3.14 -20.02
C VAL A 143 15.42 -2.88 -18.64
N VAL A 144 14.16 -3.26 -18.40
CA VAL A 144 13.57 -3.31 -17.05
C VAL A 144 13.66 -4.74 -16.57
N THR A 145 14.14 -4.96 -15.36
CA THR A 145 14.32 -6.32 -14.86
C THR A 145 13.89 -6.51 -13.41
N ILE A 146 13.45 -7.74 -13.14
CA ILE A 146 13.09 -8.22 -11.82
C ILE A 146 14.23 -9.12 -11.35
N PRO A 147 14.88 -8.81 -10.20
CA PRO A 147 15.96 -9.62 -9.71
C PRO A 147 15.45 -11.00 -9.25
N PRO A 148 16.31 -12.03 -9.25
CA PRO A 148 15.99 -13.29 -8.60
C PRO A 148 15.57 -13.06 -7.14
N GLY A 149 14.49 -13.74 -6.69
CA GLY A 149 13.94 -13.54 -5.34
C GLY A 149 13.10 -12.26 -5.18
N GLY A 150 12.75 -11.57 -6.28
CA GLY A 150 11.82 -10.43 -6.24
C GLY A 150 10.47 -10.81 -5.63
N THR A 151 10.08 -10.10 -4.59
CA THR A 151 8.88 -10.42 -3.78
C THR A 151 7.63 -9.68 -4.21
N TRP A 152 7.77 -8.65 -5.04
CA TRP A 152 6.67 -7.88 -5.63
C TRP A 152 7.08 -7.31 -6.98
N THR A 153 6.53 -7.84 -8.04
CA THR A 153 7.03 -7.65 -9.42
C THR A 153 6.27 -6.59 -10.23
N LEU A 154 5.05 -6.23 -9.82
CA LEU A 154 4.18 -5.29 -10.52
C LEU A 154 4.86 -3.95 -10.92
N PRO A 155 5.70 -3.31 -10.10
CA PRO A 155 6.34 -2.05 -10.48
C PRO A 155 7.26 -2.15 -11.72
N ALA A 156 7.85 -3.32 -12.00
CA ALA A 156 8.66 -3.51 -13.20
C ALA A 156 7.80 -3.45 -14.47
N TYR A 157 6.60 -4.04 -14.43
CA TYR A 157 5.65 -3.97 -15.53
C TYR A 157 5.20 -2.53 -15.78
N GLU A 158 4.93 -1.78 -14.73
CA GLU A 158 4.56 -0.37 -14.80
C GLU A 158 5.68 0.48 -15.43
N LEU A 159 6.92 0.30 -14.96
CA LEU A 159 8.10 1.00 -15.50
C LEU A 159 8.28 0.69 -16.99
N ALA A 160 8.18 -0.58 -17.40
CA ALA A 160 8.33 -0.99 -18.78
C ALA A 160 7.24 -0.40 -19.68
N ILE A 161 5.97 -0.50 -19.28
CA ILE A 161 4.82 0.01 -20.05
C ILE A 161 4.89 1.54 -20.19
N MET A 162 5.20 2.26 -19.11
CA MET A 162 5.29 3.72 -19.15
C MET A 162 6.53 4.19 -19.91
N ALA A 163 7.67 3.49 -19.80
CA ALA A 163 8.86 3.78 -20.59
C ALA A 163 8.58 3.58 -22.09
N ALA A 164 7.94 2.48 -22.48
CA ALA A 164 7.55 2.23 -23.86
C ALA A 164 6.58 3.30 -24.39
N SER A 165 5.65 3.76 -23.56
CA SER A 165 4.74 4.86 -23.95
C SER A 165 5.49 6.17 -24.20
N GLN A 166 6.50 6.49 -23.40
CA GLN A 166 7.35 7.69 -23.55
C GLN A 166 8.28 7.61 -24.78
N THR A 167 8.73 6.42 -25.12
CA THR A 167 9.61 6.20 -26.26
C THR A 167 8.86 5.92 -27.57
N SER A 168 7.54 5.88 -27.52
CA SER A 168 6.69 5.69 -28.69
C SER A 168 6.96 6.76 -29.75
N GLY A 169 7.21 6.34 -30.98
CA GLY A 169 7.60 7.23 -32.08
C GLY A 169 9.09 7.57 -32.18
N MET A 170 9.94 7.03 -31.29
CA MET A 170 11.40 7.10 -31.40
C MET A 170 11.91 5.85 -32.16
N PRO A 171 12.39 5.97 -33.41
CA PRO A 171 12.53 4.82 -34.32
C PRO A 171 13.50 3.72 -33.90
N GLU A 172 14.38 4.01 -32.96
CA GLU A 172 15.43 3.08 -32.52
C GLU A 172 15.38 2.79 -31.00
N ALA A 173 14.38 3.36 -30.29
CA ALA A 173 14.23 3.11 -28.87
C ALA A 173 13.46 1.79 -28.65
N THR A 174 14.03 0.92 -27.83
CA THR A 174 13.43 -0.38 -27.46
C THR A 174 13.31 -0.49 -25.95
N VAL A 175 12.24 -1.11 -25.49
CA VAL A 175 12.03 -1.46 -24.08
C VAL A 175 11.86 -2.96 -23.98
N THR A 176 12.74 -3.59 -23.21
CA THR A 176 12.68 -5.03 -22.92
C THR A 176 12.38 -5.24 -21.45
N LEU A 177 11.43 -6.08 -21.12
CA LEU A 177 11.15 -6.54 -19.76
C LEU A 177 11.68 -7.96 -19.56
N VAL A 178 12.61 -8.11 -18.62
CA VAL A 178 13.21 -9.40 -18.25
C VAL A 178 12.68 -9.82 -16.89
N THR A 179 12.00 -10.95 -16.81
CA THR A 179 11.38 -11.46 -15.59
C THR A 179 11.67 -12.94 -15.35
N PRO A 180 11.95 -13.36 -14.10
CA PRO A 180 12.03 -14.77 -13.75
C PRO A 180 10.67 -15.48 -13.73
N GLU A 181 9.57 -14.73 -13.81
CA GLU A 181 8.21 -15.29 -13.84
C GLU A 181 7.98 -16.08 -15.14
N ARG A 182 7.25 -17.18 -15.05
CA ARG A 182 6.84 -17.98 -16.23
C ARG A 182 5.79 -17.25 -17.06
N GLU A 183 4.89 -16.56 -16.37
CA GLU A 183 3.84 -15.73 -16.95
C GLU A 183 3.84 -14.37 -16.26
N PRO A 184 3.54 -13.27 -16.97
CA PRO A 184 3.45 -11.95 -16.39
C PRO A 184 2.49 -11.92 -15.21
N LEU A 185 2.98 -11.46 -14.05
CA LEU A 185 2.19 -11.36 -12.82
C LEU A 185 1.39 -12.62 -12.50
N TRP A 186 2.02 -13.81 -12.67
CA TRP A 186 1.41 -15.12 -12.44
C TRP A 186 0.64 -15.24 -11.12
N ILE A 187 1.06 -14.48 -10.13
CA ILE A 187 0.39 -14.43 -8.83
C ILE A 187 -1.08 -13.99 -8.92
N PHE A 188 -1.47 -13.27 -9.97
CA PHE A 188 -2.86 -12.88 -10.23
C PHE A 188 -3.61 -13.88 -11.12
N GLY A 189 -2.96 -14.97 -11.56
CA GLY A 189 -3.57 -16.01 -12.39
C GLY A 189 -3.54 -15.72 -13.88
N GLU A 190 -4.09 -16.69 -14.66
CA GLU A 190 -3.98 -16.74 -16.11
C GLU A 190 -4.61 -15.54 -16.84
N ALA A 191 -5.80 -15.11 -16.39
CA ALA A 191 -6.51 -13.98 -17.03
C ALA A 191 -5.71 -12.67 -16.92
N ALA A 192 -5.08 -12.43 -15.78
CA ALA A 192 -4.21 -11.27 -15.57
C ALA A 192 -2.94 -11.37 -16.42
N GLY A 193 -2.33 -12.56 -16.49
CA GLY A 193 -1.15 -12.81 -17.31
C GLY A 193 -1.42 -12.57 -18.79
N GLN A 194 -2.56 -13.03 -19.30
CA GLN A 194 -2.97 -12.80 -20.68
C GLN A 194 -3.20 -11.32 -21.00
N ALA A 195 -4.00 -10.63 -20.16
CA ALA A 195 -4.27 -9.19 -20.32
C ALA A 195 -2.97 -8.36 -20.31
N LEU A 196 -2.01 -8.79 -19.50
CA LEU A 196 -0.72 -8.11 -19.43
C LEU A 196 0.17 -8.37 -20.66
N ARG A 197 0.18 -9.59 -21.20
CA ARG A 197 0.88 -9.89 -22.45
C ARG A 197 0.34 -9.05 -23.61
N GLU A 198 -0.97 -8.95 -23.73
CA GLU A 198 -1.64 -8.14 -24.74
C GLU A 198 -1.22 -6.67 -24.59
N LEU A 199 -1.31 -6.12 -23.40
CA LEU A 199 -0.91 -4.75 -23.11
C LEU A 199 0.57 -4.47 -23.40
N LEU A 200 1.48 -5.36 -22.99
CA LEU A 200 2.92 -5.23 -23.27
C LEU A 200 3.20 -5.26 -24.79
N SER A 201 2.54 -6.17 -25.50
CA SER A 201 2.65 -6.28 -26.97
C SER A 201 2.11 -5.03 -27.66
N GLU A 202 0.95 -4.52 -27.27
CA GLU A 202 0.36 -3.28 -27.80
C GLU A 202 1.26 -2.06 -27.60
N ARG A 203 2.03 -2.04 -26.50
CA ARG A 203 2.98 -0.97 -26.18
C ARG A 203 4.36 -1.19 -26.77
N GLY A 204 4.59 -2.30 -27.50
CA GLY A 204 5.87 -2.61 -28.11
C GLY A 204 6.97 -2.99 -27.11
N VAL A 205 6.59 -3.48 -25.94
CA VAL A 205 7.54 -3.99 -24.95
C VAL A 205 7.94 -5.42 -25.32
N GLU A 206 9.23 -5.67 -25.49
CA GLU A 206 9.77 -7.02 -25.64
C GLU A 206 9.76 -7.73 -24.29
N LEU A 207 9.08 -8.87 -24.19
CA LEU A 207 8.94 -9.63 -22.95
C LEU A 207 9.82 -10.88 -22.97
N ARG A 208 10.67 -11.03 -21.94
CA ARG A 208 11.50 -12.21 -21.66
C ARG A 208 11.06 -12.82 -20.34
N THR A 209 10.30 -13.91 -20.40
CA THR A 209 9.87 -14.69 -19.22
C THR A 209 10.85 -15.82 -18.94
N GLU A 210 10.76 -16.43 -17.74
CA GLU A 210 11.68 -17.48 -17.28
C GLU A 210 13.16 -17.07 -17.38
N ALA A 211 13.43 -15.77 -17.40
CA ALA A 211 14.72 -15.17 -17.62
C ALA A 211 15.30 -14.62 -16.31
N ARG A 212 16.36 -15.26 -15.82
CA ARG A 212 17.06 -14.83 -14.61
C ARG A 212 18.34 -14.10 -14.98
N VAL A 213 18.53 -12.94 -14.38
CA VAL A 213 19.73 -12.14 -14.57
C VAL A 213 20.90 -12.74 -13.80
N ALA A 214 22.02 -12.97 -14.50
CA ALA A 214 23.27 -13.38 -13.90
C ALA A 214 24.10 -12.16 -13.44
N HIS A 215 24.39 -11.25 -14.37
CA HIS A 215 25.16 -10.03 -14.11
C HIS A 215 25.00 -9.00 -15.24
N LEU A 216 25.47 -7.78 -15.00
CA LEU A 216 25.54 -6.70 -15.97
C LEU A 216 27.02 -6.35 -16.20
N THR A 217 27.44 -6.25 -17.47
CA THR A 217 28.75 -5.74 -17.87
C THR A 217 28.57 -4.71 -18.98
N ASP A 218 29.12 -3.52 -18.79
CA ASP A 218 29.01 -2.40 -19.74
C ASP A 218 27.57 -2.17 -20.21
N ASP A 219 27.28 -2.54 -21.46
CA ASP A 219 25.97 -2.41 -22.13
C ASP A 219 25.29 -3.76 -22.41
N VAL A 220 25.66 -4.81 -21.66
CA VAL A 220 25.11 -6.17 -21.83
C VAL A 220 24.61 -6.75 -20.51
N LEU A 221 23.32 -7.07 -20.48
CA LEU A 221 22.72 -7.84 -19.39
C LEU A 221 22.81 -9.33 -19.73
N TRP A 222 23.56 -10.08 -18.94
CA TRP A 222 23.73 -11.51 -19.10
C TRP A 222 22.69 -12.28 -18.28
N LEU A 223 22.04 -13.24 -18.93
CA LEU A 223 21.10 -14.14 -18.28
C LEU A 223 21.82 -15.43 -17.80
N GLU A 224 21.24 -16.11 -16.82
CA GLU A 224 21.77 -17.40 -16.34
C GLU A 224 21.78 -18.48 -17.44
N SER A 225 20.93 -18.34 -18.46
CA SER A 225 20.95 -19.20 -19.67
C SER A 225 22.18 -19.03 -20.55
N GLY A 226 22.98 -17.98 -20.33
CA GLY A 226 24.08 -17.56 -21.20
C GLY A 226 23.65 -16.62 -22.32
N GLU A 227 22.38 -16.28 -22.43
CA GLU A 227 21.89 -15.29 -23.38
C GLU A 227 22.33 -13.87 -22.99
N ALA A 228 22.65 -13.06 -24.00
CA ALA A 228 23.03 -11.66 -23.85
C ALA A 228 21.90 -10.74 -24.32
N VAL A 229 21.49 -9.81 -23.45
CA VAL A 229 20.51 -8.76 -23.79
C VAL A 229 21.23 -7.42 -23.80
N LYS A 230 21.26 -6.77 -24.95
CA LYS A 230 21.88 -5.45 -25.08
C LYS A 230 21.06 -4.40 -24.35
N ALA A 231 21.73 -3.53 -23.58
CA ALA A 231 21.07 -2.57 -22.70
C ALA A 231 21.92 -1.32 -22.46
N ASP A 232 21.58 -0.20 -23.07
CA ASP A 232 22.20 1.10 -22.73
C ASP A 232 21.86 1.53 -21.29
N THR A 233 20.75 1.03 -20.78
CA THR A 233 20.31 1.25 -19.40
C THR A 233 19.54 0.05 -18.87
N VAL A 234 19.88 -0.36 -17.66
CA VAL A 234 19.14 -1.38 -16.92
C VAL A 234 18.47 -0.73 -15.71
N LEU A 235 17.13 -0.81 -15.65
CA LEU A 235 16.32 -0.46 -14.50
C LEU A 235 15.95 -1.75 -13.77
N SER A 236 16.31 -1.87 -12.50
CA SER A 236 16.02 -3.05 -11.70
C SER A 236 15.16 -2.71 -10.50
N LEU A 237 14.28 -3.64 -10.10
CA LEU A 237 13.69 -3.57 -8.77
C LEU A 237 14.73 -3.92 -7.69
N PRO A 238 14.55 -3.43 -6.45
CA PRO A 238 15.44 -3.81 -5.36
C PRO A 238 15.19 -5.26 -4.94
N TYR A 239 16.21 -5.88 -4.38
CA TYR A 239 16.04 -6.98 -3.47
C TYR A 239 15.61 -6.45 -2.10
N LEU A 240 14.80 -7.20 -1.35
CA LEU A 240 14.32 -6.79 -0.03
C LEU A 240 14.91 -7.69 1.05
N GLU A 241 15.43 -7.08 2.09
CA GLU A 241 15.87 -7.75 3.31
C GLU A 241 15.02 -7.28 4.50
N GLY A 242 14.89 -8.13 5.49
CA GLY A 242 14.21 -7.79 6.73
C GLY A 242 14.93 -6.70 7.54
N PRO A 243 14.27 -6.16 8.58
CA PRO A 243 14.75 -4.97 9.29
C PRO A 243 15.93 -5.21 10.24
N ARG A 244 16.31 -6.47 10.57
CA ARG A 244 17.38 -6.83 11.51
C ARG A 244 17.25 -6.17 12.88
N ILE A 245 16.13 -6.41 13.57
CA ILE A 245 15.89 -5.88 14.92
C ILE A 245 16.44 -6.85 15.96
N SER A 246 17.42 -6.39 16.73
CA SER A 246 18.01 -7.21 17.80
C SER A 246 16.97 -7.57 18.88
N GLY A 247 16.98 -8.80 19.35
CA GLY A 247 16.05 -9.31 20.37
C GLY A 247 14.74 -9.86 19.81
N LEU A 248 14.52 -9.78 18.49
CA LEU A 248 13.41 -10.47 17.82
C LEU A 248 13.94 -11.63 16.97
N PRO A 249 13.17 -12.73 16.85
CA PRO A 249 13.50 -13.80 15.93
C PRO A 249 13.40 -13.32 14.48
N CYS A 250 14.24 -13.89 13.62
CA CYS A 250 14.19 -13.62 12.18
C CYS A 250 14.68 -14.83 11.39
N ASP A 251 14.30 -14.89 10.11
CA ASP A 251 14.84 -15.85 9.15
C ASP A 251 16.23 -15.45 8.62
N GLU A 252 16.76 -16.18 7.65
CA GLU A 252 18.07 -15.93 7.05
C GLU A 252 18.16 -14.56 6.35
N GLU A 253 17.04 -14.07 5.80
CA GLU A 253 16.92 -12.77 5.14
C GLU A 253 16.53 -11.65 6.12
N ALA A 254 16.49 -11.96 7.42
CA ALA A 254 16.18 -11.08 8.54
C ALA A 254 14.71 -10.62 8.63
N PHE A 255 13.77 -11.33 8.00
CA PHE A 255 12.34 -11.12 8.19
C PHE A 255 11.83 -11.74 9.48
N ILE A 256 10.82 -11.12 10.08
CA ILE A 256 10.26 -11.49 11.38
C ILE A 256 9.16 -12.54 11.19
N PRO A 257 9.29 -13.77 11.75
CA PRO A 257 8.24 -14.78 11.68
C PRO A 257 7.04 -14.41 12.55
N THR A 258 5.85 -14.47 11.97
CA THR A 258 4.59 -14.19 12.64
C THR A 258 3.58 -15.31 12.44
N ASP A 259 2.66 -15.46 13.39
CA ASP A 259 1.45 -16.24 13.18
C ASP A 259 0.40 -15.45 12.37
N ALA A 260 -0.74 -16.08 12.12
CA ALA A 260 -1.83 -15.49 11.34
C ALA A 260 -2.54 -14.29 12.03
N HIS A 261 -2.31 -14.08 13.32
CA HIS A 261 -2.83 -12.94 14.09
C HIS A 261 -1.79 -11.81 14.25
N GLY A 262 -0.60 -12.01 13.69
CA GLY A 262 0.51 -11.05 13.73
C GLY A 262 1.44 -11.20 14.92
N TYR A 263 1.23 -12.14 15.84
CA TYR A 263 2.17 -12.37 16.95
C TYR A 263 3.52 -12.85 16.44
N VAL A 264 4.58 -12.22 16.93
CA VAL A 264 5.95 -12.65 16.68
C VAL A 264 6.23 -13.92 17.45
N MET A 265 6.70 -14.95 16.75
CA MET A 265 6.97 -16.27 17.34
C MET A 265 7.99 -16.16 18.48
N GLY A 266 7.58 -16.58 19.70
CA GLY A 266 8.45 -16.53 20.87
C GLY A 266 8.63 -15.16 21.55
N ALA A 267 7.88 -14.13 21.12
CA ALA A 267 7.92 -12.79 21.70
C ALA A 267 6.52 -12.33 22.14
N PRO A 268 6.05 -12.71 23.34
CA PRO A 268 4.74 -12.29 23.83
C PRO A 268 4.60 -10.76 23.87
N ASN A 269 3.40 -10.27 23.56
CA ASN A 269 3.04 -8.85 23.44
C ASN A 269 3.76 -8.09 22.30
N VAL A 270 4.48 -8.80 21.43
CA VAL A 270 5.09 -8.23 20.23
C VAL A 270 4.39 -8.79 18.99
N LEU A 271 3.90 -7.91 18.16
CA LEU A 271 3.30 -8.22 16.86
C LEU A 271 4.14 -7.59 15.75
N ALA A 272 4.05 -8.13 14.54
CA ALA A 272 4.65 -7.50 13.36
C ALA A 272 3.70 -7.58 12.17
N ALA A 273 3.80 -6.58 11.28
CA ALA A 273 2.97 -6.47 10.09
C ALA A 273 3.72 -5.84 8.92
N GLY A 274 3.29 -6.17 7.72
CA GLY A 274 3.83 -5.63 6.47
C GLY A 274 5.14 -6.29 6.05
N ASP A 275 5.91 -5.56 5.26
CA ASP A 275 7.10 -6.09 4.60
C ASP A 275 8.22 -6.55 5.57
N ALA A 276 8.11 -6.21 6.86
CA ALA A 276 9.02 -6.69 7.91
C ALA A 276 8.86 -8.18 8.22
N THR A 277 7.71 -8.78 7.92
CA THR A 277 7.37 -10.17 8.26
C THR A 277 7.89 -11.18 7.24
N THR A 278 7.88 -12.47 7.58
CA THR A 278 8.24 -13.57 6.66
C THR A 278 7.20 -13.85 5.57
N PHE A 279 6.06 -13.14 5.53
CA PHE A 279 5.09 -13.34 4.45
C PHE A 279 5.74 -13.01 3.10
N PRO A 280 5.67 -13.90 2.09
CA PRO A 280 6.56 -13.82 0.91
C PRO A 280 6.23 -12.65 -0.03
N VAL A 281 4.98 -12.18 -0.07
CA VAL A 281 4.58 -11.09 -0.98
C VAL A 281 4.66 -9.75 -0.24
N LYS A 282 5.62 -8.91 -0.63
CA LYS A 282 5.87 -7.60 -0.01
C LYS A 282 5.09 -6.51 -0.74
N GLN A 283 3.84 -6.25 -0.31
CA GLN A 283 2.92 -5.36 -1.01
C GLN A 283 2.09 -4.54 -0.01
N GLY A 284 1.93 -3.23 -0.28
CA GLY A 284 1.31 -2.29 0.65
C GLY A 284 -0.12 -2.66 1.08
N GLY A 285 -0.96 -3.18 0.18
CA GLY A 285 -2.32 -3.61 0.53
C GLY A 285 -2.36 -4.90 1.36
N LEU A 286 -1.36 -5.78 1.24
CA LEU A 286 -1.22 -6.94 2.14
C LEU A 286 -0.66 -6.49 3.50
N ALA A 287 0.24 -5.51 3.48
CA ALA A 287 0.78 -4.92 4.70
C ALA A 287 -0.32 -4.27 5.57
N THR A 288 -1.30 -3.61 4.96
CA THR A 288 -2.46 -3.07 5.69
C THR A 288 -3.36 -4.17 6.24
N GLN A 289 -3.62 -5.25 5.50
CA GLN A 289 -4.40 -6.38 5.98
C GLN A 289 -3.74 -7.13 7.15
N GLN A 290 -2.41 -7.27 7.15
CA GLN A 290 -1.68 -7.79 8.31
C GLN A 290 -1.79 -6.83 9.51
N ALA A 291 -1.72 -5.53 9.27
CA ALA A 291 -1.90 -4.52 10.30
C ALA A 291 -3.31 -4.55 10.90
N ASP A 292 -4.35 -4.81 10.10
CA ASP A 292 -5.72 -4.99 10.58
C ASP A 292 -5.85 -6.20 11.51
N ALA A 293 -5.27 -7.35 11.13
CA ALA A 293 -5.27 -8.54 11.97
C ALA A 293 -4.54 -8.30 13.30
N ALA A 294 -3.36 -7.67 13.25
CA ALA A 294 -2.58 -7.32 14.42
C ALA A 294 -3.31 -6.29 15.31
N ALA A 295 -3.92 -5.26 14.72
CA ALA A 295 -4.69 -4.26 15.44
C ALA A 295 -5.93 -4.84 16.13
N ALA A 296 -6.66 -5.74 15.46
CA ALA A 296 -7.78 -6.45 16.08
C ALA A 296 -7.33 -7.32 17.24
N THR A 297 -6.16 -7.97 17.14
CA THR A 297 -5.56 -8.77 18.20
C THR A 297 -5.18 -7.90 19.40
N ILE A 298 -4.54 -6.76 19.18
CA ILE A 298 -4.20 -5.79 20.24
C ILE A 298 -5.49 -5.21 20.86
N ALA A 299 -6.47 -4.82 20.05
CA ALA A 299 -7.74 -4.27 20.53
C ALA A 299 -8.47 -5.26 21.45
N ASN A 300 -8.51 -6.55 21.09
CA ASN A 300 -9.07 -7.59 21.94
C ASN A 300 -8.30 -7.74 23.26
N ALA A 301 -6.96 -7.72 23.22
CA ALA A 301 -6.11 -7.77 24.42
C ALA A 301 -6.35 -6.55 25.35
N LEU A 302 -6.68 -5.38 24.79
CA LEU A 302 -7.08 -4.16 25.52
C LEU A 302 -8.53 -4.22 26.02
N GLY A 303 -9.24 -5.34 25.83
CA GLY A 303 -10.62 -5.53 26.33
C GLY A 303 -11.72 -5.01 25.41
N ALA A 304 -11.40 -4.63 24.17
CA ALA A 304 -12.43 -4.29 23.19
C ALA A 304 -13.24 -5.54 22.78
N ALA A 305 -14.54 -5.36 22.55
CA ALA A 305 -15.44 -6.45 22.11
C ALA A 305 -15.22 -6.78 20.61
N VAL A 306 -14.01 -7.21 20.26
CA VAL A 306 -13.59 -7.58 18.90
C VAL A 306 -13.17 -9.04 18.91
N ASP A 307 -13.63 -9.80 17.91
CA ASP A 307 -13.15 -11.16 17.64
C ASP A 307 -12.02 -11.09 16.62
N PRO A 308 -10.74 -11.29 17.00
CA PRO A 308 -9.61 -11.18 16.10
C PRO A 308 -9.67 -12.27 15.03
N ARG A 309 -9.76 -11.88 13.77
CA ARG A 309 -9.70 -12.81 12.64
C ARG A 309 -8.26 -12.96 12.15
N PRO A 310 -7.87 -14.17 11.74
CA PRO A 310 -6.56 -14.38 11.15
C PRO A 310 -6.42 -13.61 9.83
N PHE A 311 -5.20 -13.22 9.50
CA PHE A 311 -4.86 -12.64 8.22
C PHE A 311 -5.27 -13.56 7.07
N ALA A 312 -6.13 -13.06 6.20
CA ALA A 312 -6.62 -13.76 5.01
C ALA A 312 -6.28 -12.89 3.78
N PRO A 313 -5.14 -13.19 3.10
CA PRO A 313 -4.59 -12.27 2.11
C PRO A 313 -5.42 -12.18 0.84
N VAL A 314 -5.84 -10.97 0.50
CA VAL A 314 -6.43 -10.61 -0.79
C VAL A 314 -5.47 -9.64 -1.49
N LEU A 315 -4.80 -10.11 -2.53
CA LEU A 315 -3.89 -9.30 -3.32
C LEU A 315 -4.68 -8.41 -4.26
N ARG A 316 -4.46 -7.10 -4.17
CA ARG A 316 -5.07 -6.08 -5.03
C ARG A 316 -3.97 -5.29 -5.71
N GLY A 317 -3.89 -5.37 -7.03
CA GLY A 317 -2.90 -4.68 -7.84
C GLY A 317 -3.55 -3.65 -8.75
N LEU A 318 -3.24 -2.37 -8.56
CA LEU A 318 -3.58 -1.33 -9.53
C LEU A 318 -2.34 -1.09 -10.39
N LEU A 319 -2.37 -1.54 -11.63
CA LEU A 319 -1.31 -1.36 -12.61
C LEU A 319 -1.48 -0.02 -13.32
N LEU A 320 -0.48 0.86 -13.20
CA LEU A 320 -0.42 2.12 -13.92
C LEU A 320 0.18 1.90 -15.31
N THR A 321 -0.53 2.40 -16.34
CA THR A 321 -0.17 2.16 -17.75
C THR A 321 0.23 3.44 -18.49
N GLY A 322 0.21 4.58 -17.80
CA GLY A 322 0.28 5.90 -18.44
C GLY A 322 -1.04 6.37 -19.05
N GLY A 323 -2.09 5.54 -18.98
CA GLY A 323 -3.45 5.79 -19.43
C GLY A 323 -4.45 5.18 -18.45
N ALA A 324 -5.50 4.52 -18.96
CA ALA A 324 -6.46 3.81 -18.12
C ALA A 324 -5.76 2.68 -17.36
N PRO A 325 -5.90 2.61 -16.02
CA PRO A 325 -5.23 1.59 -15.23
C PRO A 325 -5.88 0.21 -15.42
N LEU A 326 -5.13 -0.83 -15.13
CA LEU A 326 -5.63 -2.21 -15.02
C LEU A 326 -5.72 -2.60 -13.55
N TYR A 327 -6.88 -3.07 -13.12
CA TYR A 327 -7.13 -3.57 -11.77
C TYR A 327 -6.99 -5.09 -11.77
N LEU A 328 -6.24 -5.60 -10.80
CA LEU A 328 -5.94 -7.02 -10.63
C LEU A 328 -6.31 -7.42 -9.21
N ARG A 329 -7.00 -8.55 -9.04
CA ARG A 329 -7.35 -9.11 -7.73
C ARG A 329 -7.10 -10.60 -7.71
N ALA A 330 -6.53 -11.10 -6.63
CA ALA A 330 -6.38 -12.54 -6.38
C ALA A 330 -6.47 -12.83 -4.88
N GLU A 331 -7.07 -13.97 -4.53
CA GLU A 331 -6.98 -14.52 -3.17
C GLU A 331 -5.71 -15.36 -3.06
N LEU A 332 -4.97 -15.19 -1.98
CA LEU A 332 -3.78 -15.98 -1.68
C LEU A 332 -4.06 -16.93 -0.52
N ASP A 333 -3.25 -17.98 -0.41
CA ASP A 333 -3.20 -18.79 0.81
C ASP A 333 -2.21 -18.20 1.84
N ALA A 334 -2.07 -18.87 2.97
CA ALA A 334 -1.16 -18.46 4.04
C ALA A 334 0.32 -18.48 3.62
N GLN A 335 0.66 -19.18 2.54
CA GLN A 335 1.99 -19.26 1.94
C GLN A 335 2.21 -18.22 0.84
N GLY A 336 1.22 -17.35 0.58
CA GLY A 336 1.30 -16.34 -0.46
C GLY A 336 1.13 -16.89 -1.89
N ILE A 337 0.59 -18.11 -2.02
CA ILE A 337 0.33 -18.74 -3.31
C ILE A 337 -1.09 -18.39 -3.75
N SER A 338 -1.25 -18.04 -5.02
CA SER A 338 -2.55 -17.73 -5.58
C SER A 338 -3.49 -18.96 -5.59
N ARG A 339 -4.66 -18.79 -5.03
CA ARG A 339 -5.74 -19.81 -5.10
C ARG A 339 -6.37 -19.92 -6.49
N ALA A 340 -6.01 -19.02 -7.41
CA ALA A 340 -6.47 -19.05 -8.79
C ALA A 340 -5.91 -20.22 -9.61
N THR A 341 -4.89 -20.90 -9.14
CA THR A 341 -4.26 -22.07 -9.82
C THR A 341 -5.03 -23.38 -9.64
N GLY A 342 -6.17 -23.37 -8.92
CA GLY A 342 -7.07 -24.52 -8.75
C GLY A 342 -8.39 -24.34 -9.48
N HIS A 343 -9.24 -25.39 -9.53
CA HIS A 343 -10.52 -25.43 -10.25
C HIS A 343 -11.60 -24.41 -9.79
N ARG A 344 -11.29 -23.44 -8.94
CA ARG A 344 -12.20 -22.36 -8.52
C ARG A 344 -11.93 -21.08 -9.30
N ARG A 345 -12.72 -20.84 -10.32
CA ARG A 345 -12.74 -19.64 -11.19
C ARG A 345 -13.00 -18.30 -10.47
N LEU A 346 -13.17 -18.26 -9.14
CA LEU A 346 -13.59 -17.06 -8.39
C LEU A 346 -12.44 -16.34 -7.68
N ALA A 347 -11.19 -16.80 -7.81
CA ALA A 347 -10.06 -16.30 -7.02
C ALA A 347 -9.18 -15.27 -7.72
N SER A 348 -9.43 -14.97 -9.01
CA SER A 348 -8.57 -14.08 -9.81
C SER A 348 -9.41 -13.27 -10.79
N GLU A 349 -9.13 -11.97 -10.86
CA GLU A 349 -9.84 -11.05 -11.76
C GLU A 349 -8.88 -9.99 -12.29
N ALA A 350 -9.04 -9.65 -13.59
CA ALA A 350 -8.40 -8.51 -14.24
C ALA A 350 -9.47 -7.66 -14.91
N SER A 351 -9.46 -6.33 -14.70
CA SER A 351 -10.51 -5.44 -15.18
C SER A 351 -9.97 -4.04 -15.47
N SER A 352 -10.52 -3.38 -16.49
CA SER A 352 -10.33 -1.95 -16.71
C SER A 352 -11.18 -1.07 -15.78
N HIS A 353 -12.08 -1.67 -15.02
CA HIS A 353 -12.92 -1.00 -14.03
C HIS A 353 -12.42 -1.33 -12.62
N ALA A 354 -12.63 -0.42 -11.69
CA ALA A 354 -12.20 -0.61 -10.30
C ALA A 354 -12.85 -1.86 -9.67
N LEU A 355 -12.01 -2.75 -9.15
CA LEU A 355 -12.42 -3.98 -8.44
C LEU A 355 -12.61 -3.76 -6.94
N TRP A 356 -12.19 -2.59 -6.43
CA TRP A 356 -12.40 -2.17 -5.04
C TRP A 356 -12.61 -0.65 -4.99
N TRP A 357 -13.09 -0.16 -3.87
CA TRP A 357 -13.35 1.25 -3.66
C TRP A 357 -12.91 1.69 -2.25
N PRO A 358 -12.26 2.86 -2.06
CA PRO A 358 -11.77 3.73 -3.11
C PRO A 358 -10.63 3.11 -3.93
N PRO A 359 -10.56 3.40 -5.25
CA PRO A 359 -9.52 2.85 -6.09
C PRO A 359 -8.18 3.48 -5.76
N GLY A 360 -7.20 2.68 -5.40
CA GLY A 360 -5.88 3.17 -5.02
C GLY A 360 -4.82 2.08 -5.04
N LYS A 361 -3.57 2.52 -5.09
CA LYS A 361 -2.40 1.63 -5.07
C LYS A 361 -2.25 0.89 -3.73
N VAL A 362 -2.73 1.48 -2.64
CA VAL A 362 -2.76 0.88 -1.32
C VAL A 362 -4.21 0.71 -0.91
N ALA A 363 -4.66 -0.53 -0.90
CA ALA A 363 -6.02 -0.90 -0.59
C ALA A 363 -6.14 -1.30 0.88
N GLY A 364 -5.88 -0.34 1.79
CA GLY A 364 -6.08 -0.52 3.23
C GLY A 364 -7.54 -0.27 3.62
N ARG A 365 -8.02 -1.01 4.58
CA ARG A 365 -9.42 -0.92 5.04
C ARG A 365 -9.76 0.46 5.59
N TYR A 366 -8.86 1.02 6.38
CA TYR A 366 -9.00 2.33 7.02
C TYR A 366 -8.18 3.40 6.31
N LEU A 367 -6.98 3.04 5.84
CA LEU A 367 -6.07 3.99 5.21
C LEU A 367 -6.55 4.46 3.83
N ALA A 368 -7.13 3.57 3.01
CA ALA A 368 -7.57 4.00 1.68
C ALA A 368 -8.71 5.02 1.74
N PRO A 369 -9.77 4.85 2.54
CA PRO A 369 -10.76 5.90 2.80
C PRO A 369 -10.14 7.16 3.39
N TYR A 370 -9.26 7.03 4.38
CA TYR A 370 -8.59 8.17 5.00
C TYR A 370 -7.79 9.00 3.97
N LEU A 371 -7.03 8.35 3.09
CA LEU A 371 -6.28 9.01 2.03
C LEU A 371 -7.18 9.68 0.99
N SER A 372 -8.35 9.12 0.72
CA SER A 372 -9.31 9.69 -0.24
C SER A 372 -10.02 10.92 0.33
N THR A 373 -10.22 11.00 1.65
CA THR A 373 -10.84 12.17 2.33
C THR A 373 -9.83 13.28 2.65
N ALA A 374 -8.58 12.94 2.96
CA ALA A 374 -7.55 13.93 3.27
C ALA A 374 -7.09 14.75 2.05
N ARG A 375 -7.55 14.42 0.85
CA ARG A 375 -7.26 15.14 -0.40
C ARG A 375 -8.54 15.42 -1.15
N PRO A 376 -8.74 16.65 -1.64
CA PRO A 376 -9.84 16.93 -2.53
C PRO A 376 -9.60 16.24 -3.88
N VAL A 377 -9.95 14.98 -3.96
CA VAL A 377 -10.10 14.28 -5.23
C VAL A 377 -11.59 14.28 -5.51
N SER A 378 -11.97 14.83 -6.65
CA SER A 378 -13.35 15.02 -7.12
C SER A 378 -14.10 13.73 -7.46
N LEU A 379 -13.84 12.63 -6.74
CA LEU A 379 -14.51 11.34 -6.90
C LEU A 379 -14.86 10.83 -5.50
N GLY A 380 -16.14 10.54 -5.30
CA GLY A 380 -16.76 10.17 -4.03
C GLY A 380 -15.97 9.20 -3.17
N THR A 381 -15.91 9.47 -1.89
CA THR A 381 -15.21 8.70 -0.88
C THR A 381 -16.11 7.58 -0.36
N GLU A 382 -15.87 6.38 -0.83
CA GLU A 382 -16.46 5.16 -0.27
C GLU A 382 -15.37 4.39 0.50
N PRO A 383 -15.68 3.73 1.62
CA PRO A 383 -14.75 2.80 2.27
C PRO A 383 -14.30 1.71 1.30
N LEU A 384 -13.15 1.07 1.56
CA LEU A 384 -12.65 0.03 0.68
C LEU A 384 -13.63 -1.14 0.59
N VAL A 385 -14.25 -1.30 -0.56
CA VAL A 385 -15.19 -2.38 -0.88
C VAL A 385 -14.74 -3.07 -2.16
N ASP A 386 -14.68 -4.39 -2.16
CA ASP A 386 -14.50 -5.17 -3.39
C ASP A 386 -15.79 -5.13 -4.20
N ARG A 387 -15.69 -4.68 -5.46
CA ARG A 387 -16.78 -4.76 -6.43
C ARG A 387 -16.78 -6.12 -7.08
N VAL A 388 -17.34 -7.13 -6.40
CA VAL A 388 -17.56 -8.46 -6.99
C VAL A 388 -19.04 -8.62 -7.32
N PRO A 389 -19.40 -9.26 -8.44
CA PRO A 389 -20.80 -9.50 -8.78
C PRO A 389 -21.54 -10.18 -7.63
N SER A 390 -22.72 -9.67 -7.31
CA SER A 390 -23.61 -10.11 -6.22
C SER A 390 -23.78 -11.63 -6.18
N GLY A 391 -23.34 -12.29 -5.10
CA GLY A 391 -23.58 -13.72 -4.90
C GLY A 391 -22.94 -14.42 -3.70
N SER A 392 -22.03 -13.81 -2.93
CA SER A 392 -21.40 -14.51 -1.80
C SER A 392 -21.73 -13.86 -0.44
N LYS A 393 -22.03 -14.71 0.57
CA LYS A 393 -22.34 -14.28 1.95
C LYS A 393 -21.18 -13.56 2.67
N ALA A 394 -19.92 -13.72 2.23
CA ALA A 394 -18.76 -13.01 2.75
C ALA A 394 -18.80 -11.52 2.40
N HIS A 395 -19.37 -11.17 1.27
CA HIS A 395 -19.54 -9.82 0.76
C HIS A 395 -20.40 -8.92 1.66
N THR A 396 -21.43 -9.49 2.30
CA THR A 396 -22.37 -8.74 3.13
C THR A 396 -21.71 -8.20 4.39
N ALA A 397 -20.78 -8.95 5.00
CA ALA A 397 -20.13 -8.53 6.24
C ALA A 397 -19.07 -7.42 6.00
N GLU A 398 -18.30 -7.50 4.91
CA GLU A 398 -17.32 -6.46 4.53
C GLU A 398 -18.05 -5.18 4.08
N HIS A 399 -19.14 -5.32 3.37
CA HIS A 399 -19.97 -4.20 2.93
C HIS A 399 -20.62 -3.48 4.12
N HIS A 400 -21.18 -4.20 5.10
CA HIS A 400 -21.70 -3.59 6.32
C HIS A 400 -20.59 -2.88 7.11
N ALA A 401 -19.42 -3.50 7.27
CA ALA A 401 -18.30 -2.87 7.96
C ALA A 401 -17.80 -1.60 7.26
N ALA A 402 -17.84 -1.57 5.93
CA ALA A 402 -17.49 -0.39 5.15
C ALA A 402 -18.53 0.74 5.31
N LEU A 403 -19.81 0.38 5.32
CA LEU A 403 -20.90 1.32 5.58
C LEU A 403 -20.79 1.89 7.00
N ASP A 404 -20.59 1.04 8.00
CA ASP A 404 -20.45 1.47 9.39
C ASP A 404 -19.26 2.42 9.59
N LEU A 405 -18.13 2.14 8.91
CA LEU A 405 -16.98 3.03 8.93
C LEU A 405 -17.27 4.40 8.29
N ALA A 406 -17.94 4.43 7.15
CA ALA A 406 -18.31 5.69 6.51
C ALA A 406 -19.23 6.55 7.39
N LEU A 407 -20.18 5.89 8.07
CA LEU A 407 -21.09 6.56 9.00
C LEU A 407 -20.34 7.09 10.24
N LEU A 408 -19.37 6.33 10.75
CA LEU A 408 -18.53 6.74 11.87
C LEU A 408 -17.67 7.95 11.51
N LEU A 409 -17.01 7.93 10.34
CA LEU A 409 -16.20 9.05 9.86
C LEU A 409 -17.06 10.32 9.70
N ALA A 410 -18.29 10.19 9.22
CA ALA A 410 -19.21 11.31 9.14
C ALA A 410 -19.51 11.93 10.51
N ASP A 411 -19.72 11.11 11.53
CA ASP A 411 -19.98 11.58 12.89
C ASP A 411 -18.73 12.24 13.53
N GLU A 412 -17.54 11.67 13.31
CA GLU A 412 -16.27 12.23 13.78
C GLU A 412 -15.95 13.57 13.14
N ASP A 413 -16.11 13.69 11.82
CA ASP A 413 -15.86 14.93 11.09
C ASP A 413 -16.84 16.03 11.50
N ALA A 414 -18.12 15.70 11.68
CA ALA A 414 -19.11 16.65 12.17
C ALA A 414 -18.79 17.09 13.60
N ALA A 415 -18.38 16.19 14.50
CA ALA A 415 -17.96 16.51 15.86
C ALA A 415 -16.70 17.40 15.89
N ALA A 416 -15.80 17.26 14.91
CA ALA A 416 -14.64 18.13 14.71
C ALA A 416 -14.99 19.49 14.07
N GLY A 417 -16.25 19.70 13.66
CA GLY A 417 -16.74 20.92 13.01
C GLY A 417 -16.46 20.98 11.51
N ASP A 418 -15.95 19.91 10.91
CA ASP A 418 -15.67 19.79 9.47
C ASP A 418 -16.89 19.22 8.74
N LEU A 419 -17.91 20.07 8.57
CA LEU A 419 -19.17 19.70 7.91
C LEU A 419 -18.99 19.29 6.44
N PRO A 420 -18.11 19.90 5.63
CA PRO A 420 -17.86 19.43 4.27
C PRO A 420 -17.38 17.98 4.24
N GLN A 421 -16.46 17.58 5.09
CA GLN A 421 -15.97 16.22 5.17
C GLN A 421 -17.03 15.24 5.70
N ALA A 422 -17.78 15.66 6.73
CA ALA A 422 -18.88 14.87 7.24
C ALA A 422 -19.95 14.57 6.17
N LEU A 423 -20.31 15.56 5.36
CA LEU A 423 -21.25 15.39 4.24
C LEU A 423 -20.70 14.44 3.18
N HIS A 424 -19.42 14.56 2.88
CA HIS A 424 -18.76 13.70 1.92
C HIS A 424 -18.72 12.23 2.39
N ALA A 425 -18.45 11.98 3.66
CA ALA A 425 -18.53 10.65 4.25
C ALA A 425 -19.96 10.07 4.21
N LEU A 426 -21.00 10.92 4.38
CA LEU A 426 -22.40 10.49 4.21
C LEU A 426 -22.77 10.16 2.76
N ASP A 427 -22.24 10.89 1.78
CA ASP A 427 -22.47 10.57 0.36
C ASP A 427 -21.81 9.22 0.01
N ALA A 428 -20.65 8.91 0.59
CA ALA A 428 -20.02 7.60 0.48
C ALA A 428 -20.88 6.49 1.12
N ALA A 429 -21.41 6.73 2.31
CA ALA A 429 -22.30 5.80 3.00
C ALA A 429 -23.60 5.56 2.19
N ALA A 430 -24.15 6.62 1.58
CA ALA A 430 -25.32 6.49 0.70
C ALA A 430 -25.05 5.61 -0.51
N ALA A 431 -23.90 5.77 -1.16
CA ALA A 431 -23.51 4.94 -2.30
C ALA A 431 -23.37 3.46 -1.91
N LEU A 432 -22.79 3.17 -0.74
CA LEU A 432 -22.71 1.81 -0.18
C LEU A 432 -24.08 1.23 0.17
N ALA A 433 -24.99 2.07 0.68
CA ALA A 433 -26.34 1.66 1.03
C ALA A 433 -27.31 1.58 -0.16
N GLY A 434 -26.79 1.58 -1.41
CA GLY A 434 -27.61 1.52 -2.62
C GLY A 434 -28.39 2.81 -2.92
N GLY A 435 -27.87 3.95 -2.47
CA GLY A 435 -28.45 5.29 -2.68
C GLY A 435 -29.35 5.79 -1.53
N VAL A 436 -29.60 4.97 -0.52
CA VAL A 436 -30.48 5.33 0.61
C VAL A 436 -29.73 5.24 1.94
N LEU A 437 -29.51 6.38 2.59
CA LEU A 437 -28.96 6.43 3.93
C LEU A 437 -29.96 5.90 4.97
N PRO A 438 -29.50 5.34 6.10
CA PRO A 438 -30.34 5.15 7.28
C PRO A 438 -31.03 6.47 7.68
N VAL A 439 -32.28 6.41 8.09
CA VAL A 439 -33.13 7.60 8.35
C VAL A 439 -32.43 8.63 9.25
N ALA A 440 -31.79 8.18 10.32
CA ALA A 440 -31.07 9.07 11.25
C ALA A 440 -29.93 9.85 10.56
N TYR A 441 -29.28 9.31 9.54
CA TYR A 441 -28.20 9.95 8.82
C TYR A 441 -28.70 10.82 7.66
N SER A 442 -29.86 10.51 7.08
CA SER A 442 -30.54 11.38 6.13
C SER A 442 -30.95 12.72 6.80
N GLU A 443 -31.49 12.66 8.01
CA GLU A 443 -31.84 13.84 8.80
C GLU A 443 -30.59 14.64 9.22
N ARG A 444 -29.49 13.97 9.56
CA ARG A 444 -28.20 14.63 9.87
C ARG A 444 -27.65 15.34 8.64
N ARG A 445 -27.70 14.71 7.47
CA ARG A 445 -27.25 15.28 6.19
C ARG A 445 -27.97 16.59 5.87
N GLU A 446 -29.29 16.62 6.00
CA GLU A 446 -30.08 17.83 5.77
C GLU A 446 -29.71 18.95 6.74
N ARG A 447 -29.56 18.63 8.02
CA ARG A 447 -29.14 19.58 9.04
C ARG A 447 -27.76 20.17 8.78
N TRP A 448 -26.77 19.33 8.47
CA TRP A 448 -25.40 19.77 8.20
C TRP A 448 -25.29 20.59 6.92
N LEU A 449 -26.08 20.28 5.88
CA LEU A 449 -26.21 21.12 4.68
C LEU A 449 -26.76 22.51 5.02
N GLY A 450 -27.79 22.59 5.85
CA GLY A 450 -28.35 23.85 6.32
C GLY A 450 -27.39 24.69 7.14
N GLU A 451 -26.63 24.06 8.02
CA GLU A 451 -25.58 24.72 8.79
C GLU A 451 -24.43 25.23 7.91
N LEU A 452 -24.00 24.47 6.92
CA LEU A 452 -22.94 24.88 5.99
C LEU A 452 -23.38 26.08 5.15
N GLN A 453 -24.62 26.07 4.66
CA GLN A 453 -25.21 27.18 3.92
C GLN A 453 -25.34 28.48 4.76
N SER A 454 -25.70 28.36 6.03
CA SER A 454 -25.79 29.49 6.94
C SER A 454 -24.42 30.11 7.27
N ARG A 455 -23.36 29.27 7.41
CA ARG A 455 -21.98 29.73 7.62
C ARG A 455 -21.44 30.46 6.37
N THR A 456 -21.77 30.01 5.16
CA THR A 456 -21.34 30.66 3.91
C THR A 456 -22.05 32.00 3.68
N SER A 457 -23.30 32.09 4.09
CA SER A 457 -24.09 33.34 3.97
C SER A 457 -23.64 34.43 4.98
N ALA A 458 -23.11 34.04 6.12
CA ALA A 458 -22.60 34.96 7.16
C ALA A 458 -21.23 35.56 6.84
N THR A 459 -20.50 35.00 5.86
CA THR A 459 -19.15 35.43 5.48
C THR A 459 -19.08 36.37 4.28
N THR A 460 -20.22 36.77 3.69
CA THR A 460 -20.25 37.77 2.60
C THR A 460 -20.36 39.15 3.23
N PRO A 461 -19.31 40.00 3.24
CA PRO A 461 -19.44 41.38 3.70
C PRO A 461 -20.31 42.13 2.71
N GLY A 462 -21.36 42.76 3.23
CA GLY A 462 -22.22 43.66 2.43
C GLY A 462 -21.36 44.73 1.76
N VAL A 463 -21.46 44.83 0.45
CA VAL A 463 -20.94 45.96 -0.32
C VAL A 463 -21.79 47.17 0.10
N PRO A 464 -21.21 48.25 0.67
CA PRO A 464 -21.98 49.45 0.93
C PRO A 464 -22.31 50.10 -0.40
N THR A 465 -23.60 50.42 -0.59
CA THR A 465 -24.13 51.26 -1.67
C THR A 465 -23.67 52.70 -1.55
#